data_0e4dfaa48c39a5f072cf7ea47ed56186
#
_entry.id   0e4dfaa48c39a5f072cf7ea47ed56186
#
_cell.length_a   1.000
_cell.length_b   1.000
_cell.length_c   1.000
_cell.angle_alpha   90.00
_cell.angle_beta   90.00
_cell.angle_gamma   90.00
#
_symmetry.space_group_name_H-M   'P 1'
#
loop_
_entity.id
_entity.type
_entity.pdbx_description
1 polymer ?
#
loop_
_entity_poly.entity_id
_entity_poly.type
_entity_poly.pdbx_seq_one_letter_code
_entity_poly.pdbx_strand_id
1 'polypeptide(L)'
;MIKYNHILFLVWFMFLFSCKSYVVIQQKSLYDADVKSDIEEIDGFKAVYIFKDDYDKSVWVSPETQCVTMQSDTKTIYADKSALHVKWDKIKGGCKWIGIGFGWNNWVAKDMMDIAENCAVQMQVKSAKGSFTNLPVAFAFEDYGGVQSYYGFQKPLASGTFNDKTWTTVTIPLSNFDFKKSDFNIESVKQFMIQLEGDGDIYLDNIKFIKL
;
A
#
# COMPACT_ATOMS: atom_id res chain seq x y z
N MET A 1 -53.69 25.73 33.69
CA MET A 1 -53.14 24.45 33.29
C MET A 1 -52.76 24.48 31.79
N ILE A 2 -52.01 25.51 31.34
CA ILE A 2 -51.57 25.71 29.94
C ILE A 2 -50.18 26.34 29.94
N LYS A 3 -49.18 25.71 30.50
CA LYS A 3 -47.80 26.21 30.41
C LYS A 3 -46.71 25.14 30.12
N TYR A 4 -47.10 23.88 30.00
CA TYR A 4 -46.11 22.81 29.74
C TYR A 4 -45.96 22.36 28.28
N ASN A 5 -46.93 22.64 27.41
CA ASN A 5 -46.89 22.18 26.03
C ASN A 5 -45.94 22.98 25.13
N HIS A 6 -45.62 24.23 25.46
CA HIS A 6 -44.74 25.05 24.63
C HIS A 6 -43.25 24.72 24.86
N ILE A 7 -42.86 24.24 26.04
CA ILE A 7 -41.49 23.89 26.36
C ILE A 7 -41.10 22.55 25.69
N LEU A 8 -42.06 21.61 25.64
CA LEU A 8 -41.83 20.33 24.96
C LEU A 8 -41.63 20.48 23.44
N PHE A 9 -42.36 21.43 22.84
CA PHE A 9 -42.25 21.70 21.39
C PHE A 9 -40.91 22.38 21.02
N LEU A 10 -40.42 23.25 21.90
CA LEU A 10 -39.13 23.92 21.70
C LEU A 10 -37.93 22.94 21.83
N VAL A 11 -38.02 21.98 22.75
CA VAL A 11 -36.97 20.95 22.91
C VAL A 11 -36.96 19.99 21.73
N TRP A 12 -38.13 19.66 21.16
CA TRP A 12 -38.23 18.79 19.99
C TRP A 12 -37.69 19.44 18.72
N PHE A 13 -37.85 20.78 18.61
CA PHE A 13 -37.35 21.55 17.47
C PHE A 13 -35.82 21.74 17.48
N MET A 14 -35.16 21.69 18.65
CA MET A 14 -33.73 21.77 18.77
C MET A 14 -33.00 20.47 18.33
N PHE A 15 -33.71 19.34 18.36
CA PHE A 15 -33.11 18.07 17.87
C PHE A 15 -33.13 17.91 16.34
N LEU A 16 -33.91 18.72 15.65
CA LEU A 16 -34.01 18.65 14.18
C LEU A 16 -32.90 19.43 13.44
N PHE A 17 -32.13 20.26 14.14
CA PHE A 17 -31.03 21.03 13.52
C PHE A 17 -29.65 20.51 13.82
N SER A 18 -29.51 19.30 14.38
CA SER A 18 -28.23 18.62 14.44
C SER A 18 -27.94 17.84 13.14
N CYS A 19 -28.21 18.42 11.98
CA CYS A 19 -27.54 18.05 10.77
C CYS A 19 -26.10 18.53 10.91
N LYS A 20 -25.19 17.64 11.32
CA LYS A 20 -23.77 17.83 11.09
C LYS A 20 -23.60 17.92 9.58
N SER A 21 -23.48 19.15 9.09
CA SER A 21 -22.95 19.39 7.75
C SER A 21 -21.55 18.79 7.75
N TYR A 22 -21.40 17.60 7.21
CA TYR A 22 -20.09 17.14 6.79
C TYR A 22 -19.68 18.10 5.66
N VAL A 23 -18.86 19.07 6.00
CA VAL A 23 -18.09 19.78 4.99
C VAL A 23 -17.21 18.71 4.39
N VAL A 24 -17.62 18.17 3.26
CA VAL A 24 -16.70 17.47 2.36
C VAL A 24 -15.73 18.55 1.94
N ILE A 25 -14.62 18.65 2.68
CA ILE A 25 -13.46 19.35 2.19
C ILE A 25 -13.03 18.50 1.00
N GLN A 26 -13.53 18.86 -0.19
CA GLN A 26 -12.82 18.51 -1.40
C GLN A 26 -11.43 19.12 -1.20
N GLN A 27 -10.50 18.32 -0.73
CA GLN A 27 -9.10 18.65 -0.82
C GLN A 27 -8.86 18.82 -2.32
N LYS A 28 -8.93 20.08 -2.76
CA LYS A 28 -8.37 20.49 -4.04
C LYS A 28 -6.98 19.91 -4.00
N SER A 29 -6.72 18.91 -4.83
CA SER A 29 -5.40 18.31 -4.91
C SER A 29 -4.42 19.46 -5.05
N LEU A 30 -3.54 19.61 -4.08
CA LEU A 30 -2.38 20.48 -4.17
C LEU A 30 -1.41 19.83 -5.19
N TYR A 31 -1.90 19.58 -6.36
CA TYR A 31 -1.09 19.41 -7.54
C TYR A 31 -0.71 20.84 -7.94
N ASP A 32 0.40 21.29 -7.42
CA ASP A 32 1.08 22.43 -7.97
C ASP A 32 1.41 22.07 -9.42
N ALA A 33 0.77 22.76 -10.36
CA ALA A 33 0.90 22.49 -11.79
C ALA A 33 2.32 22.76 -12.32
N ASP A 34 3.24 23.18 -11.47
CA ASP A 34 4.61 23.54 -11.81
C ASP A 34 5.66 22.46 -11.49
N VAL A 35 5.29 21.38 -10.80
CA VAL A 35 6.15 20.21 -10.73
C VAL A 35 5.99 19.44 -12.03
N LYS A 36 6.87 19.68 -13.00
CA LYS A 36 7.15 18.74 -14.09
C LYS A 36 7.69 17.47 -13.44
N SER A 37 6.80 16.68 -12.85
CA SER A 37 7.11 15.30 -12.50
C SER A 37 7.28 14.56 -13.82
N ASP A 38 8.33 13.77 -13.95
CA ASP A 38 8.41 12.69 -14.92
C ASP A 38 7.33 11.67 -14.55
N ILE A 39 6.07 12.04 -14.82
CA ILE A 39 4.91 11.18 -14.55
C ILE A 39 4.91 10.19 -15.70
N GLU A 40 5.49 9.02 -15.44
CA GLU A 40 5.23 7.88 -16.28
C GLU A 40 3.72 7.59 -16.19
N GLU A 41 3.06 7.56 -17.33
CA GLU A 41 1.65 7.20 -17.45
C GLU A 41 1.55 5.88 -18.21
N ILE A 42 0.71 4.97 -17.73
CA ILE A 42 0.43 3.72 -18.41
C ILE A 42 -1.05 3.70 -18.78
N ASP A 43 -1.35 3.85 -20.09
CA ASP A 43 -2.71 3.78 -20.63
C ASP A 43 -3.72 4.68 -19.88
N GLY A 44 -3.30 5.90 -19.51
CA GLY A 44 -4.10 6.84 -18.71
C GLY A 44 -3.95 6.72 -17.21
N PHE A 45 -3.35 5.65 -16.71
CA PHE A 45 -3.09 5.46 -15.29
C PHE A 45 -1.86 6.26 -14.85
N LYS A 46 -2.07 7.25 -13.98
CA LYS A 46 -1.03 8.22 -13.55
C LYS A 46 -0.34 7.87 -12.24
N ALA A 47 -0.90 6.96 -11.45
CA ALA A 47 -0.35 6.60 -10.14
C ALA A 47 0.65 5.43 -10.24
N VAL A 48 1.62 5.52 -11.15
CA VAL A 48 2.51 4.43 -11.54
C VAL A 48 3.45 4.01 -10.41
N TYR A 49 3.99 4.97 -9.64
CA TYR A 49 4.89 4.67 -8.54
C TYR A 49 4.13 4.39 -7.24
N ILE A 50 4.32 3.19 -6.69
CA ILE A 50 3.82 2.77 -5.38
C ILE A 50 4.78 3.26 -4.29
N PHE A 51 6.09 3.08 -4.51
CA PHE A 51 7.17 3.58 -3.67
C PHE A 51 8.37 3.92 -4.53
N LYS A 52 8.93 5.12 -4.35
CA LYS A 52 10.13 5.58 -5.05
C LYS A 52 11.27 5.87 -4.07
N ASP A 53 11.08 6.83 -3.15
CA ASP A 53 12.11 7.31 -2.23
C ASP A 53 11.60 7.64 -0.83
N ASP A 54 10.37 8.14 -0.73
CA ASP A 54 9.92 8.79 0.47
C ASP A 54 9.24 7.82 1.43
N TYR A 55 9.87 7.58 2.56
CA TYR A 55 9.21 7.00 3.72
C TYR A 55 8.35 8.08 4.38
N ASP A 56 7.20 8.29 3.82
CA ASP A 56 6.23 9.28 4.28
C ASP A 56 5.02 8.63 4.96
N LYS A 57 4.01 9.43 5.29
CA LYS A 57 2.76 8.98 5.91
C LYS A 57 1.90 8.06 5.03
N SER A 58 2.26 7.83 3.77
CA SER A 58 1.58 6.87 2.91
C SER A 58 2.15 5.45 3.07
N VAL A 59 3.30 5.32 3.72
CA VAL A 59 3.94 4.03 4.01
C VAL A 59 3.75 3.71 5.49
N TRP A 60 3.29 2.50 5.78
CA TRP A 60 3.08 2.06 7.16
C TRP A 60 3.69 0.68 7.40
N VAL A 61 3.94 0.39 8.65
CA VAL A 61 4.40 -0.90 9.17
C VAL A 61 3.53 -1.30 10.36
N SER A 62 3.34 -2.60 10.55
CA SER A 62 2.64 -3.13 11.72
C SER A 62 3.21 -2.56 13.02
N PRO A 63 2.37 -2.25 14.02
CA PRO A 63 2.80 -1.62 15.27
C PRO A 63 3.61 -2.55 16.18
N GLU A 64 3.67 -3.85 15.87
CA GLU A 64 4.38 -4.88 16.62
C GLU A 64 5.89 -4.78 16.42
N THR A 65 6.54 -3.78 17.02
CA THR A 65 7.98 -3.48 16.85
C THR A 65 8.90 -4.61 17.28
N GLN A 66 8.43 -5.54 18.11
CA GLN A 66 9.16 -6.75 18.48
C GLN A 66 9.24 -7.77 17.34
N CYS A 67 8.36 -7.66 16.34
CA CYS A 67 8.29 -8.58 15.20
C CYS A 67 8.76 -7.97 13.90
N VAL A 68 8.62 -6.68 13.72
CA VAL A 68 8.98 -5.99 12.47
C VAL A 68 9.49 -4.59 12.74
N THR A 69 10.53 -4.22 12.00
CA THR A 69 11.04 -2.85 11.93
C THR A 69 11.21 -2.45 10.48
N MET A 70 10.91 -1.19 10.18
CA MET A 70 11.09 -0.62 8.86
C MET A 70 11.67 0.79 9.00
N GLN A 71 12.66 1.09 8.18
CA GLN A 71 13.31 2.40 8.17
C GLN A 71 13.79 2.76 6.76
N SER A 72 13.93 4.05 6.50
CA SER A 72 14.60 4.54 5.29
C SER A 72 16.10 4.28 5.40
N ASP A 73 16.70 3.78 4.32
CA ASP A 73 18.14 3.61 4.18
C ASP A 73 18.65 4.40 2.98
N THR A 74 19.66 5.25 3.21
CA THR A 74 20.28 6.11 2.19
C THR A 74 21.63 5.60 1.71
N LYS A 75 22.06 4.42 2.19
CA LYS A 75 23.36 3.81 1.84
C LYS A 75 23.20 2.65 0.87
N THR A 76 22.16 1.83 1.10
CA THR A 76 21.85 0.69 0.24
C THR A 76 20.65 1.04 -0.62
N ILE A 77 20.89 1.68 -1.74
CA ILE A 77 19.87 2.15 -2.67
C ILE A 77 20.01 1.44 -4.02
N TYR A 78 18.89 1.23 -4.71
CA TYR A 78 18.87 0.80 -6.10
C TYR A 78 18.82 2.01 -7.03
N ALA A 79 17.91 2.93 -6.76
CA ALA A 79 17.72 4.15 -7.52
C ALA A 79 17.42 5.34 -6.58
N ASP A 80 17.61 6.53 -7.10
CA ASP A 80 17.25 7.81 -6.49
C ASP A 80 17.92 8.07 -5.11
N LYS A 81 17.17 8.18 -3.99
CA LYS A 81 17.71 8.71 -2.72
C LYS A 81 17.72 7.73 -1.58
N SER A 82 16.75 6.84 -1.53
CA SER A 82 16.61 5.92 -0.41
C SER A 82 15.85 4.64 -0.77
N ALA A 83 16.14 3.58 -0.04
CA ALA A 83 15.38 2.33 -0.06
C ALA A 83 14.71 2.11 1.30
N LEU A 84 13.76 1.18 1.38
CA LEU A 84 13.20 0.70 2.63
C LEU A 84 14.02 -0.48 3.13
N HIS A 85 14.56 -0.38 4.33
CA HIS A 85 15.13 -1.52 5.06
C HIS A 85 14.06 -2.13 5.97
N VAL A 86 13.68 -3.36 5.68
CA VAL A 86 12.64 -4.11 6.40
C VAL A 86 13.26 -5.33 7.03
N LYS A 87 13.13 -5.44 8.36
CA LYS A 87 13.60 -6.59 9.11
C LYS A 87 12.47 -7.14 9.98
N TRP A 88 12.27 -8.44 9.95
CA TRP A 88 11.22 -9.09 10.74
C TRP A 88 11.62 -10.46 11.24
N ASP A 89 10.96 -10.87 12.32
CA ASP A 89 10.96 -12.23 12.86
C ASP A 89 9.61 -12.46 13.54
N LYS A 90 8.66 -12.94 12.75
CA LYS A 90 7.28 -13.14 13.17
C LYS A 90 7.17 -14.21 14.25
N ILE A 91 7.94 -15.29 14.11
CA ILE A 91 7.84 -16.47 14.98
C ILE A 91 8.44 -16.13 16.35
N LYS A 92 9.67 -15.62 16.37
CA LYS A 92 10.36 -15.27 17.62
C LYS A 92 9.65 -14.13 18.38
N GLY A 93 9.09 -13.17 17.66
CA GLY A 93 8.32 -12.09 18.24
C GLY A 93 6.93 -12.50 18.70
N GLY A 94 6.42 -13.68 18.30
CA GLY A 94 5.11 -14.20 18.70
C GLY A 94 3.91 -13.50 18.05
N CYS A 95 4.11 -12.83 16.92
CA CYS A 95 3.05 -12.09 16.25
C CYS A 95 2.20 -12.99 15.36
N LYS A 96 0.89 -12.76 15.38
CA LYS A 96 -0.05 -13.51 14.52
C LYS A 96 -0.03 -13.02 13.08
N TRP A 97 0.09 -11.73 12.90
CA TRP A 97 0.13 -11.07 11.60
C TRP A 97 1.10 -9.89 11.64
N ILE A 98 1.89 -9.72 10.63
CA ILE A 98 2.75 -8.54 10.41
C ILE A 98 2.79 -8.20 8.93
N GLY A 99 2.89 -6.92 8.62
CA GLY A 99 2.95 -6.44 7.25
C GLY A 99 3.42 -5.00 7.16
N ILE A 100 3.68 -4.61 5.93
CA ILE A 100 3.94 -3.24 5.51
C ILE A 100 2.97 -2.88 4.41
N GLY A 101 2.67 -1.60 4.24
CA GLY A 101 1.73 -1.18 3.23
C GLY A 101 2.01 0.22 2.71
N PHE A 102 1.47 0.45 1.53
CA PHE A 102 1.69 1.64 0.71
C PHE A 102 0.33 2.18 0.25
N GLY A 103 -0.08 3.30 0.86
CA GLY A 103 -1.25 4.05 0.43
C GLY A 103 -0.89 5.13 -0.59
N TRP A 104 -0.09 4.77 -1.57
CA TRP A 104 0.50 5.69 -2.55
C TRP A 104 -0.54 6.65 -3.17
N ASN A 105 -0.08 7.66 -3.90
CA ASN A 105 -0.93 8.70 -4.45
C ASN A 105 -1.78 9.41 -3.38
N ASN A 106 -1.17 9.70 -2.21
CA ASN A 106 -1.82 10.37 -1.09
C ASN A 106 -3.11 9.70 -0.61
N TRP A 107 -3.18 8.37 -0.64
CA TRP A 107 -4.37 7.60 -0.27
C TRP A 107 -5.61 7.85 -1.15
N VAL A 108 -5.46 8.49 -2.29
CA VAL A 108 -6.57 8.64 -3.25
C VAL A 108 -6.92 7.29 -3.84
N ALA A 109 -8.21 6.98 -3.96
CA ALA A 109 -8.69 5.77 -4.61
C ALA A 109 -8.14 5.67 -6.04
N LYS A 110 -7.69 4.47 -6.43
CA LYS A 110 -7.12 4.21 -7.76
C LYS A 110 -8.01 3.24 -8.50
N ASP A 111 -8.44 3.65 -9.68
CA ASP A 111 -9.06 2.75 -10.64
C ASP A 111 -7.96 2.01 -11.39
N MET A 112 -7.91 0.70 -11.23
CA MET A 112 -6.89 -0.16 -11.81
C MET A 112 -7.43 -1.02 -12.96
N MET A 113 -8.66 -0.80 -13.43
CA MET A 113 -9.28 -1.63 -14.48
C MET A 113 -8.45 -1.69 -15.74
N ASP A 114 -7.96 -0.53 -16.22
CA ASP A 114 -7.24 -0.44 -17.51
C ASP A 114 -5.85 -1.11 -17.47
N ILE A 115 -5.27 -1.29 -16.28
CA ILE A 115 -3.93 -1.88 -16.13
C ILE A 115 -3.95 -3.34 -15.65
N ALA A 116 -5.07 -3.84 -15.16
CA ALA A 116 -5.14 -5.14 -14.48
C ALA A 116 -4.73 -6.34 -15.33
N GLU A 117 -4.98 -6.31 -16.63
CA GLU A 117 -4.72 -7.44 -17.53
C GLU A 117 -3.36 -7.35 -18.24
N ASN A 118 -2.79 -6.14 -18.37
CA ASN A 118 -1.62 -5.90 -19.22
C ASN A 118 -0.41 -5.31 -18.48
N CYS A 119 -0.49 -5.18 -17.14
CA CYS A 119 0.57 -4.63 -16.33
C CYS A 119 1.02 -5.59 -15.22
N ALA A 120 2.13 -5.25 -14.61
CA ALA A 120 2.70 -5.93 -13.45
C ALA A 120 3.14 -4.94 -12.38
N VAL A 121 3.16 -5.36 -11.12
CA VAL A 121 3.96 -4.69 -10.09
C VAL A 121 5.40 -5.16 -10.24
N GLN A 122 6.32 -4.22 -10.35
CA GLN A 122 7.75 -4.47 -10.35
C GLN A 122 8.37 -3.81 -9.12
N MET A 123 9.32 -4.50 -8.50
CA MET A 123 10.09 -3.97 -7.37
C MET A 123 11.52 -4.49 -7.40
N GLN A 124 12.40 -3.76 -6.74
CA GLN A 124 13.76 -4.18 -6.51
C GLN A 124 13.89 -4.69 -5.08
N VAL A 125 14.50 -5.88 -4.95
CA VAL A 125 14.69 -6.55 -3.66
C VAL A 125 16.14 -6.93 -3.50
N LYS A 126 16.72 -6.67 -2.34
CA LYS A 126 18.07 -7.10 -1.99
C LYS A 126 18.06 -7.67 -0.57
N SER A 127 18.78 -8.79 -0.35
CA SER A 127 18.99 -9.28 1.00
C SER A 127 19.89 -8.32 1.78
N ALA A 128 19.61 -8.08 3.04
CA ALA A 128 20.50 -7.32 3.91
C ALA A 128 21.69 -8.20 4.37
N LYS A 129 21.50 -9.53 4.41
CA LYS A 129 22.54 -10.46 4.85
C LYS A 129 22.36 -11.85 4.23
N GLY A 130 23.40 -12.33 3.59
CA GLY A 130 23.43 -13.68 3.01
C GLY A 130 22.51 -13.82 1.80
N SER A 131 22.00 -15.02 1.58
CA SER A 131 21.14 -15.32 0.44
C SER A 131 19.97 -16.22 0.82
N PHE A 132 18.87 -16.08 0.08
CA PHE A 132 17.69 -16.93 0.19
C PHE A 132 17.06 -17.15 -1.19
N THR A 133 16.33 -18.25 -1.34
CA THR A 133 15.72 -18.63 -2.64
C THR A 133 14.25 -18.22 -2.72
N ASN A 134 13.55 -18.15 -1.60
CA ASN A 134 12.15 -17.77 -1.55
C ASN A 134 11.97 -16.64 -0.55
N LEU A 135 11.35 -15.56 -0.99
CA LEU A 135 10.98 -14.47 -0.11
C LEU A 135 9.69 -14.87 0.65
N PRO A 136 9.73 -14.97 1.99
CA PRO A 136 8.57 -15.43 2.76
C PRO A 136 7.56 -14.29 2.94
N VAL A 137 6.94 -13.85 1.85
CA VAL A 137 5.97 -12.75 1.84
C VAL A 137 4.79 -13.09 0.93
N ALA A 138 3.65 -12.48 1.21
CA ALA A 138 2.53 -12.39 0.29
C ALA A 138 2.26 -10.93 -0.06
N PHE A 139 1.77 -10.70 -1.25
CA PHE A 139 1.38 -9.38 -1.74
C PHE A 139 -0.14 -9.30 -1.78
N ALA A 140 -0.68 -8.12 -1.49
CA ALA A 140 -2.10 -7.86 -1.61
C ALA A 140 -2.38 -6.46 -2.11
N PHE A 141 -3.47 -6.33 -2.84
CA PHE A 141 -4.17 -5.05 -2.99
C PHE A 141 -5.38 -5.05 -2.08
N GLU A 142 -5.66 -3.93 -1.44
CA GLU A 142 -6.85 -3.71 -0.63
C GLU A 142 -7.65 -2.56 -1.22
N ASP A 143 -8.95 -2.75 -1.34
CA ASP A 143 -9.88 -1.70 -1.74
C ASP A 143 -10.34 -0.84 -0.55
N TYR A 144 -11.14 0.20 -0.82
CA TYR A 144 -11.71 1.03 0.23
C TYR A 144 -12.82 0.34 1.04
N GLY A 145 -13.34 -0.79 0.58
CA GLY A 145 -14.23 -1.68 1.33
C GLY A 145 -13.50 -2.56 2.33
N GLY A 146 -12.16 -2.59 2.29
CA GLY A 146 -11.32 -3.46 3.12
C GLY A 146 -11.20 -4.89 2.59
N VAL A 147 -11.67 -5.14 1.37
CA VAL A 147 -11.50 -6.43 0.71
C VAL A 147 -10.10 -6.52 0.11
N GLN A 148 -9.47 -7.68 0.25
CA GLN A 148 -8.09 -7.89 -0.19
C GLN A 148 -8.02 -8.95 -1.28
N SER A 149 -7.24 -8.65 -2.32
CA SER A 149 -6.88 -9.58 -3.38
C SER A 149 -5.41 -9.95 -3.24
N TYR A 150 -5.11 -11.25 -3.05
CA TYR A 150 -3.80 -11.75 -2.68
C TYR A 150 -3.07 -12.44 -3.81
N TYR A 151 -1.73 -12.29 -3.80
CA TYR A 151 -0.77 -13.16 -4.44
C TYR A 151 0.13 -13.79 -3.37
N GLY A 152 -0.07 -15.07 -3.10
CA GLY A 152 0.36 -15.69 -1.84
C GLY A 152 1.74 -16.33 -1.82
N PHE A 153 2.14 -16.78 -0.64
CA PHE A 153 3.45 -17.30 -0.23
C PHE A 153 3.98 -18.51 -0.98
N GLN A 154 3.14 -19.27 -1.66
CA GLN A 154 3.52 -20.54 -2.30
C GLN A 154 3.92 -20.42 -3.76
N LYS A 155 3.88 -19.22 -4.31
CA LYS A 155 4.23 -18.99 -5.72
C LYS A 155 5.64 -18.41 -5.80
N PRO A 156 6.51 -18.95 -6.64
CA PRO A 156 7.85 -18.41 -6.82
C PRO A 156 7.77 -16.98 -7.37
N LEU A 157 8.40 -16.03 -6.67
CA LEU A 157 8.31 -14.59 -6.95
C LEU A 157 9.26 -14.13 -8.04
N ALA A 158 10.33 -14.87 -8.25
CA ALA A 158 11.31 -14.59 -9.29
C ALA A 158 12.10 -15.86 -9.59
N SER A 159 12.62 -15.94 -10.79
CA SER A 159 13.66 -16.89 -11.11
C SER A 159 14.97 -16.40 -10.51
N GLY A 160 15.36 -16.90 -9.34
CA GLY A 160 16.67 -16.56 -8.84
C GLY A 160 16.80 -16.53 -7.31
N THR A 161 18.04 -16.37 -6.89
CA THR A 161 18.45 -16.24 -5.50
C THR A 161 18.57 -14.77 -5.16
N PHE A 162 17.89 -14.35 -4.10
CA PHE A 162 18.13 -13.05 -3.48
C PHE A 162 19.41 -13.10 -2.67
N ASN A 163 20.26 -12.11 -2.80
CA ASN A 163 21.53 -12.05 -2.10
C ASN A 163 21.89 -10.64 -1.63
N ASP A 164 22.92 -10.52 -0.82
CA ASP A 164 23.37 -9.25 -0.24
C ASP A 164 24.33 -8.45 -1.13
N LYS A 165 24.62 -8.93 -2.32
CA LYS A 165 25.56 -8.27 -3.26
C LYS A 165 24.83 -7.52 -4.36
N THR A 166 23.75 -8.09 -4.88
CA THR A 166 23.03 -7.57 -6.04
C THR A 166 21.55 -7.38 -5.75
N TRP A 167 20.95 -6.41 -6.40
CA TRP A 167 19.53 -6.23 -6.45
C TRP A 167 18.88 -7.25 -7.39
N THR A 168 17.75 -7.78 -7.01
CA THR A 168 16.92 -8.70 -7.79
C THR A 168 15.62 -8.04 -8.16
N THR A 169 15.30 -8.01 -9.45
CA THR A 169 14.01 -7.51 -9.92
C THR A 169 12.93 -8.58 -9.69
N VAL A 170 11.89 -8.21 -8.97
CA VAL A 170 10.67 -9.02 -8.81
C VAL A 170 9.58 -8.40 -9.65
N THR A 171 8.96 -9.20 -10.51
CA THR A 171 7.85 -8.76 -11.37
C THR A 171 6.67 -9.69 -11.16
N ILE A 172 5.52 -9.13 -10.79
CA ILE A 172 4.28 -9.86 -10.49
C ILE A 172 3.19 -9.32 -11.42
N PRO A 173 2.78 -10.08 -12.44
CA PRO A 173 1.64 -9.70 -13.28
C PRO A 173 0.40 -9.41 -12.43
N LEU A 174 -0.29 -8.33 -12.72
CA LEU A 174 -1.52 -7.99 -12.01
C LEU A 174 -2.61 -9.05 -12.20
N SER A 175 -2.60 -9.76 -13.33
CA SER A 175 -3.50 -10.89 -13.58
C SER A 175 -3.32 -12.08 -12.63
N ASN A 176 -2.23 -12.09 -11.85
CA ASN A 176 -2.01 -13.10 -10.80
C ASN A 176 -2.79 -12.82 -9.51
N PHE A 177 -3.28 -11.59 -9.33
CA PHE A 177 -4.17 -11.24 -8.24
C PHE A 177 -5.61 -11.58 -8.61
N ASP A 178 -6.40 -12.05 -7.66
CA ASP A 178 -7.80 -12.38 -7.89
C ASP A 178 -8.69 -11.13 -7.80
N PHE A 179 -8.55 -10.25 -8.76
CA PHE A 179 -9.39 -9.04 -8.87
C PHE A 179 -10.85 -9.34 -9.28
N LYS A 180 -11.10 -10.56 -9.79
CA LYS A 180 -12.45 -10.99 -10.19
C LYS A 180 -13.26 -11.53 -9.01
N LYS A 181 -12.66 -11.57 -7.83
CA LYS A 181 -13.37 -11.91 -6.62
C LYS A 181 -14.55 -10.97 -6.42
N SER A 182 -15.72 -11.51 -6.17
CA SER A 182 -17.01 -10.81 -6.30
C SER A 182 -17.19 -9.57 -5.44
N ASP A 183 -16.39 -9.44 -4.39
CA ASP A 183 -16.45 -8.37 -3.42
C ASP A 183 -15.27 -7.38 -3.47
N PHE A 184 -14.26 -7.63 -4.31
CA PHE A 184 -13.15 -6.70 -4.50
C PHE A 184 -13.50 -5.59 -5.52
N ASN A 185 -13.40 -4.33 -5.10
CA ASN A 185 -13.66 -3.18 -5.96
C ASN A 185 -12.36 -2.64 -6.59
N ILE A 186 -12.05 -3.10 -7.80
CA ILE A 186 -10.86 -2.70 -8.56
C ILE A 186 -10.85 -1.22 -8.99
N GLU A 187 -12.03 -0.57 -9.05
CA GLU A 187 -12.15 0.87 -9.37
C GLU A 187 -11.82 1.75 -8.15
N SER A 188 -11.67 1.15 -6.97
CA SER A 188 -11.45 1.88 -5.72
C SER A 188 -10.36 1.25 -4.86
N VAL A 189 -9.21 1.00 -5.45
CA VAL A 189 -8.06 0.43 -4.75
C VAL A 189 -7.44 1.44 -3.82
N LYS A 190 -7.26 1.06 -2.55
CA LYS A 190 -6.76 1.90 -1.47
C LYS A 190 -5.26 1.82 -1.33
N GLN A 191 -4.72 0.59 -1.26
CA GLN A 191 -3.31 0.36 -0.94
C GLN A 191 -2.77 -0.94 -1.54
N PHE A 192 -1.44 -0.98 -1.64
CA PHE A 192 -0.67 -2.20 -1.86
C PHE A 192 -0.04 -2.63 -0.54
N MET A 193 -0.01 -3.92 -0.25
CA MET A 193 0.51 -4.45 1.00
C MET A 193 1.46 -5.61 0.76
N ILE A 194 2.41 -5.77 1.66
CA ILE A 194 3.30 -6.92 1.74
C ILE A 194 3.12 -7.53 3.13
N GLN A 195 2.52 -8.71 3.19
CA GLN A 195 2.42 -9.50 4.41
C GLN A 195 3.71 -10.29 4.59
N LEU A 196 4.27 -10.25 5.80
CA LEU A 196 5.55 -10.86 6.14
C LEU A 196 5.34 -12.17 6.90
N GLU A 197 6.06 -13.23 6.51
CA GLU A 197 6.02 -14.53 7.17
C GLU A 197 7.42 -15.00 7.56
N GLY A 198 7.49 -15.91 8.55
CA GLY A 198 8.78 -16.38 9.05
C GLY A 198 9.66 -15.27 9.58
N ASP A 199 10.85 -15.19 9.02
CA ASP A 199 11.85 -14.15 9.29
C ASP A 199 12.50 -13.63 8.00
N GLY A 200 13.04 -12.42 8.05
CA GLY A 200 13.75 -11.82 6.92
C GLY A 200 14.39 -10.49 7.26
N ASP A 201 15.33 -10.12 6.38
CA ASP A 201 16.08 -8.87 6.49
C ASP A 201 16.43 -8.43 5.06
N ILE A 202 15.69 -7.45 4.52
CA ILE A 202 15.75 -7.05 3.12
C ILE A 202 15.70 -5.54 2.92
N TYR A 203 16.19 -5.12 1.76
CA TYR A 203 15.91 -3.80 1.20
C TYR A 203 14.89 -3.92 0.08
N LEU A 204 13.94 -2.97 0.05
CA LEU A 204 12.95 -2.79 -1.02
C LEU A 204 13.13 -1.41 -1.63
N ASP A 205 13.04 -1.33 -2.96
CA ASP A 205 13.19 -0.08 -3.68
C ASP A 205 12.39 -0.08 -4.98
N ASN A 206 12.07 1.09 -5.50
CA ASN A 206 11.49 1.33 -6.81
C ASN A 206 10.29 0.40 -7.11
N ILE A 207 9.27 0.46 -6.24
CA ILE A 207 8.04 -0.31 -6.41
C ILE A 207 7.11 0.47 -7.34
N LYS A 208 6.82 -0.10 -8.50
CA LYS A 208 6.01 0.57 -9.52
C LYS A 208 5.23 -0.40 -10.39
N PHE A 209 4.26 0.12 -11.11
CA PHE A 209 3.64 -0.60 -12.21
C PHE A 209 4.51 -0.49 -13.46
N ILE A 210 4.50 -1.56 -14.25
CA ILE A 210 5.10 -1.62 -15.58
C ILE A 210 4.12 -2.27 -16.55
N LYS A 211 4.19 -1.91 -17.82
CA LYS A 211 3.47 -2.60 -18.90
C LYS A 211 4.19 -3.90 -19.25
N LEU A 212 3.44 -4.99 -19.45
CA LEU A 212 3.94 -6.29 -19.89
C LEU A 212 4.04 -6.41 -21.40
#